data_1a632683b7a2ade184d1ba1d4843198d
#
_entry.id   1a632683b7a2ade184d1ba1d4843198d
#
_cell.length_a   1.000
_cell.length_b   1.000
_cell.length_c   1.000
_cell.angle_alpha   90.00
_cell.angle_beta   90.00
_cell.angle_gamma   90.00
#
_symmetry.space_group_name_H-M   'P 1'
#
loop_
_entity.id
_entity.type
_entity.pdbx_description
1 polymer ?
#
loop_
_entity_poly.entity_id
_entity_poly.type
_entity_poly.pdbx_seq_one_letter_code
_entity_poly.pdbx_strand_id
1 'polypeptide(L)'
;MKDHPLRTTVIGSYPFPGWLEFACAHLDQFGEADRTELIDDAVATALRDQLDAGLDVVTDGEQTRLDFNLSFYGFIQGIELESASPRHFGPPAHDQRGKHRVIAPLTAPRGLGTVPDYLRLQRLALPPISHSLLPIPSHSLPLPNSPTLKASVPGPYTLAGRLLPNPDLGYPDRWALTEALLPLVRRELEALVAAGCREVSVDEPSMSCYAYKEDPRRFVDIFNRTIETVTGRTRVCTHLCFGNYKARAVGPRQLAPMFPAFLDFKCDEMHVEMASREFAELELITPIARRCDAAIGIIDVKSYYLETPDDIARRIRRCLAFAPADRLVFAPDCGLSQTARWAAKQKLKNMVEGVRKVRKELGV
;
A
#
# COMPACT_ATOMS: atom_id res chain seq x y z
N MET A 1 15.60 9.45 2.08
CA MET A 1 15.70 10.30 3.29
C MET A 1 14.35 10.97 3.47
N LYS A 2 13.83 11.06 4.68
CA LYS A 2 12.53 11.68 4.95
C LYS A 2 12.64 13.20 4.79
N ASP A 3 11.70 13.81 4.07
CA ASP A 3 11.84 15.22 3.64
C ASP A 3 11.56 16.22 4.79
N HIS A 4 10.71 15.82 5.76
CA HIS A 4 10.36 16.67 6.92
C HIS A 4 9.66 15.87 8.03
N PRO A 5 9.58 16.43 9.27
CA PRO A 5 8.90 15.79 10.40
C PRO A 5 7.40 15.59 10.19
N LEU A 6 6.83 14.60 10.86
CA LEU A 6 5.40 14.25 10.84
C LEU A 6 4.87 14.04 9.40
N ARG A 7 5.66 13.41 8.53
CA ARG A 7 5.32 13.16 7.12
C ARG A 7 3.98 12.48 6.97
N THR A 8 3.20 12.84 5.96
CA THR A 8 1.90 12.25 5.66
C THR A 8 1.97 11.36 4.42
N THR A 9 1.36 10.18 4.51
CA THR A 9 1.34 9.19 3.43
C THR A 9 -0.02 8.49 3.36
N VAL A 10 -0.20 7.67 2.34
CA VAL A 10 -1.31 6.71 2.20
C VAL A 10 -0.74 5.31 2.04
N ILE A 11 -1.57 4.29 2.20
CA ILE A 11 -1.15 2.90 1.99
C ILE A 11 -0.99 2.64 0.48
N GLY A 12 -2.05 2.65 -0.25
CA GLY A 12 -2.08 2.43 -1.70
C GLY A 12 -3.49 2.64 -2.24
N SER A 13 -4.39 1.72 -1.96
CA SER A 13 -5.72 1.70 -2.54
C SER A 13 -6.60 2.89 -2.11
N TYR A 14 -7.27 3.46 -3.11
CA TYR A 14 -8.17 4.59 -3.00
C TYR A 14 -9.52 4.22 -3.61
N PRO A 15 -10.65 4.80 -3.16
CA PRO A 15 -11.96 4.48 -3.72
C PRO A 15 -12.04 4.71 -5.22
N PHE A 16 -12.60 3.77 -5.92
CA PHE A 16 -12.90 3.95 -7.33
C PHE A 16 -13.90 5.10 -7.52
N PRO A 17 -13.72 5.96 -8.53
CA PRO A 17 -14.80 6.81 -8.99
C PRO A 17 -16.00 5.94 -9.38
N GLY A 18 -17.22 6.41 -9.12
CA GLY A 18 -18.43 5.62 -9.39
C GLY A 18 -18.58 5.17 -10.85
N TRP A 19 -18.08 5.97 -11.79
CA TRP A 19 -18.08 5.60 -13.21
C TRP A 19 -17.08 4.45 -13.51
N LEU A 20 -15.92 4.39 -12.85
CA LEU A 20 -14.99 3.25 -12.99
C LEU A 20 -15.60 1.99 -12.38
N GLU A 21 -16.23 2.10 -11.21
CA GLU A 21 -16.89 0.96 -10.56
C GLU A 21 -17.99 0.39 -11.46
N PHE A 22 -18.76 1.26 -12.11
CA PHE A 22 -19.75 0.85 -13.12
C PHE A 22 -19.08 0.20 -14.35
N ALA A 23 -18.06 0.84 -14.91
CA ALA A 23 -17.35 0.35 -16.08
C ALA A 23 -16.68 -1.02 -15.88
N CYS A 24 -16.20 -1.32 -14.66
CA CYS A 24 -15.60 -2.62 -14.32
C CYS A 24 -16.55 -3.81 -14.54
N ALA A 25 -17.87 -3.59 -14.51
CA ALA A 25 -18.86 -4.63 -14.81
C ALA A 25 -19.04 -4.85 -16.33
N HIS A 26 -18.51 -3.97 -17.17
CA HIS A 26 -18.74 -3.92 -18.62
C HIS A 26 -17.44 -3.75 -19.43
N LEU A 27 -16.29 -4.11 -18.86
CA LEU A 27 -14.98 -3.92 -19.51
C LEU A 27 -14.83 -4.64 -20.83
N ASP A 28 -15.60 -5.70 -21.06
CA ASP A 28 -15.69 -6.43 -22.32
C ASP A 28 -16.25 -5.60 -23.49
N GLN A 29 -16.98 -4.53 -23.18
CA GLN A 29 -17.58 -3.61 -24.16
C GLN A 29 -16.63 -2.47 -24.56
N PHE A 30 -15.49 -2.32 -23.89
CA PHE A 30 -14.51 -1.26 -24.14
C PHE A 30 -13.37 -1.77 -25.02
N GLY A 31 -12.97 -0.98 -26.01
CA GLY A 31 -11.73 -1.17 -26.75
C GLY A 31 -10.48 -0.93 -25.87
N GLU A 32 -9.31 -1.28 -26.39
CA GLU A 32 -8.05 -1.10 -25.64
C GLU A 32 -7.75 0.38 -25.34
N ALA A 33 -8.00 1.25 -26.32
CA ALA A 33 -7.81 2.70 -26.17
C ALA A 33 -8.75 3.26 -25.08
N ASP A 34 -10.04 2.90 -25.14
CA ASP A 34 -11.03 3.36 -24.18
C ASP A 34 -10.73 2.87 -22.75
N ARG A 35 -10.24 1.62 -22.61
CA ARG A 35 -9.81 1.09 -21.30
C ARG A 35 -8.60 1.84 -20.78
N THR A 36 -7.66 2.23 -21.64
CA THR A 36 -6.47 2.98 -21.26
C THR A 36 -6.87 4.36 -20.76
N GLU A 37 -7.71 5.08 -21.49
CA GLU A 37 -8.25 6.38 -21.10
C GLU A 37 -9.03 6.30 -19.79
N LEU A 38 -9.92 5.32 -19.65
CA LEU A 38 -10.69 5.06 -18.43
C LEU A 38 -9.79 4.91 -17.20
N ILE A 39 -8.72 4.14 -17.31
CA ILE A 39 -7.78 3.92 -16.19
C ILE A 39 -6.93 5.17 -15.93
N ASP A 40 -6.47 5.86 -16.97
CA ASP A 40 -5.72 7.10 -16.83
C ASP A 40 -6.52 8.16 -16.08
N ASP A 41 -7.80 8.32 -16.44
CA ASP A 41 -8.72 9.23 -15.76
C ASP A 41 -8.96 8.85 -14.29
N ALA A 42 -9.05 7.56 -14.01
CA ALA A 42 -9.23 7.08 -12.65
C ALA A 42 -7.99 7.37 -11.79
N VAL A 43 -6.80 7.08 -12.30
CA VAL A 43 -5.53 7.38 -11.62
C VAL A 43 -5.35 8.89 -11.44
N ALA A 44 -5.63 9.69 -12.48
CA ALA A 44 -5.58 11.16 -12.39
C ALA A 44 -6.56 11.69 -11.32
N THR A 45 -7.75 11.10 -11.24
CA THR A 45 -8.75 11.44 -10.22
C THR A 45 -8.28 11.11 -8.81
N ALA A 46 -7.73 9.91 -8.59
CA ALA A 46 -7.20 9.49 -7.29
C ALA A 46 -5.99 10.34 -6.88
N LEU A 47 -5.09 10.61 -7.83
CA LEU A 47 -3.94 11.48 -7.62
C LEU A 47 -4.36 12.90 -7.26
N ARG A 48 -5.31 13.48 -7.98
CA ARG A 48 -5.82 14.83 -7.72
C ARG A 48 -6.41 14.97 -6.32
N ASP A 49 -7.20 14.00 -5.88
CA ASP A 49 -7.79 14.01 -4.53
C ASP A 49 -6.72 14.00 -3.43
N GLN A 50 -5.62 13.27 -3.64
CA GLN A 50 -4.48 13.19 -2.73
C GLN A 50 -3.67 14.49 -2.71
N LEU A 51 -3.41 15.08 -3.88
CA LEU A 51 -2.75 16.39 -4.03
C LEU A 51 -3.56 17.52 -3.40
N ASP A 52 -4.86 17.54 -3.62
CA ASP A 52 -5.78 18.55 -3.04
C ASP A 52 -5.86 18.43 -1.51
N ALA A 53 -5.67 17.25 -0.96
CA ALA A 53 -5.52 17.05 0.48
C ALA A 53 -4.18 17.58 1.00
N GLY A 54 -3.14 17.66 0.15
CA GLY A 54 -1.81 18.14 0.48
C GLY A 54 -0.94 17.08 1.14
N LEU A 55 -1.06 15.83 0.73
CA LEU A 55 -0.21 14.73 1.19
C LEU A 55 1.23 14.90 0.74
N ASP A 56 2.18 14.47 1.57
CA ASP A 56 3.60 14.46 1.26
C ASP A 56 4.02 13.28 0.37
N VAL A 57 3.24 12.19 0.42
CA VAL A 57 3.41 10.99 -0.40
C VAL A 57 2.09 10.62 -1.03
N VAL A 58 2.10 10.35 -2.32
CA VAL A 58 0.91 9.98 -3.11
C VAL A 58 1.14 8.69 -3.90
N THR A 59 0.04 8.02 -4.25
CA THR A 59 0.02 6.78 -5.03
C THR A 59 -0.92 6.92 -6.22
N ASP A 60 -0.93 5.92 -7.11
CA ASP A 60 -1.91 5.77 -8.20
C ASP A 60 -3.32 5.42 -7.69
N GLY A 61 -3.49 5.23 -6.39
CA GLY A 61 -4.73 4.79 -5.77
C GLY A 61 -5.09 3.35 -6.11
N GLU A 62 -4.18 2.58 -6.70
CA GLU A 62 -4.40 1.20 -7.16
C GLU A 62 -5.62 1.06 -8.08
N GLN A 63 -5.86 2.07 -8.90
CA GLN A 63 -7.06 2.15 -9.74
C GLN A 63 -7.08 1.11 -10.87
N THR A 64 -5.93 0.51 -11.19
CA THR A 64 -5.80 -0.62 -12.12
C THR A 64 -6.16 -1.96 -11.49
N ARG A 65 -6.18 -2.04 -10.15
CA ARG A 65 -6.30 -3.28 -9.41
C ARG A 65 -7.75 -3.59 -9.11
N LEU A 66 -8.30 -4.55 -9.83
CA LEU A 66 -9.67 -5.01 -9.63
C LEU A 66 -9.85 -5.78 -8.32
N ASP A 67 -8.76 -6.34 -7.80
CA ASP A 67 -8.69 -7.07 -6.54
C ASP A 67 -7.26 -7.05 -6.02
N PHE A 68 -7.04 -7.09 -4.71
CA PHE A 68 -5.71 -6.98 -4.12
C PHE A 68 -4.76 -8.10 -4.57
N ASN A 69 -5.22 -9.36 -4.63
CA ASN A 69 -4.40 -10.49 -5.05
C ASN A 69 -4.65 -10.92 -6.50
N LEU A 70 -5.91 -10.94 -6.94
CA LEU A 70 -6.28 -11.39 -8.29
C LEU A 70 -5.58 -10.58 -9.37
N SER A 71 -5.43 -9.28 -9.16
CA SER A 71 -4.73 -8.40 -10.10
C SER A 71 -3.28 -8.83 -10.35
N PHE A 72 -2.62 -9.41 -9.33
CA PHE A 72 -1.26 -9.94 -9.46
C PHE A 72 -1.23 -11.35 -10.04
N TYR A 73 -2.21 -12.19 -9.71
CA TYR A 73 -2.26 -13.57 -10.22
C TYR A 73 -2.45 -13.61 -11.74
N GLY A 74 -3.05 -12.60 -12.34
CA GLY A 74 -3.14 -12.46 -13.80
C GLY A 74 -1.78 -12.30 -14.49
N PHE A 75 -0.74 -11.90 -13.78
CA PHE A 75 0.64 -11.81 -14.26
C PHE A 75 1.48 -13.05 -13.96
N ILE A 76 1.01 -13.91 -13.05
CA ILE A 76 1.75 -15.12 -12.63
C ILE A 76 1.22 -16.32 -13.43
N GLN A 77 2.11 -16.94 -14.18
CA GLN A 77 1.84 -18.21 -14.85
C GLN A 77 1.89 -19.36 -13.83
N GLY A 78 1.19 -20.44 -14.14
CA GLY A 78 1.11 -21.62 -13.25
C GLY A 78 -0.06 -21.58 -12.28
N ILE A 79 -0.90 -20.56 -12.36
CA ILE A 79 -2.13 -20.43 -11.54
C ILE A 79 -3.36 -20.65 -12.42
N GLU A 80 -4.23 -21.55 -12.00
CA GLU A 80 -5.59 -21.67 -12.53
C GLU A 80 -6.51 -20.82 -11.66
N LEU A 81 -6.94 -19.68 -12.23
CA LEU A 81 -7.88 -18.79 -11.53
C LEU A 81 -9.22 -19.48 -11.40
N GLU A 82 -9.80 -19.48 -10.19
CA GLU A 82 -11.18 -19.88 -9.99
C GLU A 82 -12.06 -18.97 -10.85
N SER A 83 -13.05 -19.55 -11.54
CA SER A 83 -13.94 -18.78 -12.41
C SER A 83 -14.56 -17.63 -11.63
N ALA A 84 -14.44 -16.42 -12.14
CA ALA A 84 -14.89 -15.22 -11.49
C ALA A 84 -16.38 -15.36 -11.11
N SER A 85 -16.67 -15.52 -9.82
CA SER A 85 -18.00 -15.26 -9.32
C SER A 85 -18.30 -13.79 -9.58
N PRO A 86 -19.41 -13.44 -10.24
CA PRO A 86 -19.74 -12.06 -10.51
C PRO A 86 -19.73 -11.29 -9.19
N ARG A 87 -19.01 -10.18 -9.15
CA ARG A 87 -19.00 -9.31 -7.97
C ARG A 87 -20.35 -8.66 -7.85
N HIS A 88 -21.02 -8.92 -6.77
CA HIS A 88 -22.33 -8.33 -6.55
C HIS A 88 -22.28 -7.13 -5.60
N PHE A 89 -21.23 -6.96 -4.77
CA PHE A 89 -21.20 -5.91 -3.75
C PHE A 89 -19.77 -5.51 -3.36
N GLY A 90 -19.50 -4.21 -3.40
CA GLY A 90 -18.30 -3.57 -2.87
C GLY A 90 -17.21 -3.31 -3.92
N PRO A 91 -16.28 -2.41 -3.57
CA PRO A 91 -15.19 -2.05 -4.46
C PRO A 91 -14.35 -3.26 -4.85
N PRO A 92 -13.90 -3.32 -6.10
CA PRO A 92 -13.14 -4.45 -6.63
C PRO A 92 -11.90 -4.83 -5.84
N ALA A 93 -11.15 -3.85 -5.35
CA ALA A 93 -9.87 -4.05 -4.67
C ALA A 93 -9.91 -4.91 -3.40
N HIS A 94 -11.07 -5.33 -2.93
CA HIS A 94 -11.23 -6.09 -1.70
C HIS A 94 -11.95 -7.41 -1.83
N ASP A 95 -12.27 -7.80 -3.05
CA ASP A 95 -12.89 -9.10 -3.27
C ASP A 95 -11.83 -10.21 -3.34
N GLN A 96 -11.39 -10.64 -2.19
CA GLN A 96 -10.46 -11.76 -2.03
C GLN A 96 -11.21 -13.11 -2.02
N ARG A 97 -12.23 -13.27 -2.86
CA ARG A 97 -12.96 -14.53 -2.94
C ARG A 97 -12.17 -15.60 -3.67
N GLY A 98 -12.42 -16.82 -3.24
CA GLY A 98 -11.85 -18.01 -3.84
C GLY A 98 -10.44 -18.34 -3.36
N LYS A 99 -10.03 -19.51 -3.76
CA LYS A 99 -8.66 -19.99 -3.69
C LYS A 99 -8.31 -20.57 -5.05
N HIS A 100 -7.13 -20.24 -5.55
CA HIS A 100 -6.69 -20.58 -6.89
C HIS A 100 -5.75 -21.77 -6.86
N ARG A 101 -5.89 -22.69 -7.79
CA ARG A 101 -5.03 -23.87 -7.86
C ARG A 101 -3.71 -23.53 -8.52
N VAL A 102 -2.62 -24.04 -7.96
CA VAL A 102 -1.32 -24.03 -8.61
C VAL A 102 -1.23 -25.31 -9.46
N ILE A 103 -1.10 -25.14 -10.78
CA ILE A 103 -1.14 -26.20 -11.77
C ILE A 103 0.20 -26.38 -12.53
N ALA A 104 1.15 -25.47 -12.34
CA ALA A 104 2.49 -25.51 -12.92
C ALA A 104 3.46 -24.66 -12.06
N PRO A 105 4.77 -24.71 -12.31
CA PRO A 105 5.73 -23.82 -11.65
C PRO A 105 5.35 -22.34 -11.79
N LEU A 106 5.46 -21.60 -10.68
CA LEU A 106 5.09 -20.19 -10.63
C LEU A 106 6.15 -19.32 -11.30
N THR A 107 5.79 -18.58 -12.33
CA THR A 107 6.67 -17.63 -13.04
C THR A 107 5.92 -16.34 -13.37
N ALA A 108 6.67 -15.23 -13.51
CA ALA A 108 6.12 -13.93 -13.92
C ALA A 108 7.07 -13.30 -14.97
N PRO A 109 7.03 -13.77 -16.23
CA PRO A 109 7.99 -13.33 -17.24
C PRO A 109 7.84 -11.85 -17.64
N ARG A 110 6.68 -11.24 -17.39
CA ARG A 110 6.38 -9.83 -17.65
C ARG A 110 6.32 -8.97 -16.39
N GLY A 111 6.87 -9.46 -15.26
CA GLY A 111 6.72 -8.83 -13.95
C GLY A 111 5.33 -9.02 -13.34
N LEU A 112 5.01 -8.22 -12.33
CA LEU A 112 3.74 -8.29 -11.58
C LEU A 112 2.77 -7.15 -11.93
N GLY A 113 3.11 -6.30 -12.90
CA GLY A 113 2.26 -5.21 -13.39
C GLY A 113 2.41 -3.88 -12.65
N THR A 114 3.20 -3.80 -11.57
CA THR A 114 3.35 -2.57 -10.79
C THR A 114 4.23 -1.53 -11.50
N VAL A 115 5.19 -1.97 -12.32
CA VAL A 115 6.05 -1.03 -13.06
C VAL A 115 5.25 -0.20 -14.07
N PRO A 116 4.40 -0.77 -14.95
CA PRO A 116 3.52 0.02 -15.80
C PRO A 116 2.62 0.99 -15.04
N ASP A 117 2.09 0.58 -13.89
CA ASP A 117 1.25 1.43 -13.04
C ASP A 117 2.05 2.60 -12.47
N TYR A 118 3.27 2.36 -12.01
CA TYR A 118 4.16 3.42 -11.51
C TYR A 118 4.55 4.41 -12.62
N LEU A 119 4.87 3.94 -13.82
CA LEU A 119 5.17 4.81 -14.96
C LEU A 119 3.94 5.64 -15.38
N ARG A 120 2.74 5.08 -15.30
CA ARG A 120 1.48 5.81 -15.48
C ARG A 120 1.35 6.92 -14.44
N LEU A 121 1.55 6.61 -13.17
CA LEU A 121 1.53 7.59 -12.08
C LEU A 121 2.53 8.71 -12.32
N GLN A 122 3.77 8.39 -12.70
CA GLN A 122 4.79 9.40 -13.03
C GLN A 122 4.33 10.34 -14.14
N ARG A 123 3.80 9.79 -15.24
CA ARG A 123 3.30 10.57 -16.38
C ARG A 123 2.17 11.50 -15.98
N LEU A 124 1.22 11.03 -15.17
CA LEU A 124 0.06 11.81 -14.76
C LEU A 124 0.37 12.81 -13.63
N ALA A 125 1.44 12.59 -12.87
CA ALA A 125 1.88 13.51 -11.83
C ALA A 125 2.67 14.72 -12.38
N LEU A 126 3.16 14.64 -13.61
CA LEU A 126 3.81 15.78 -14.25
C LEU A 126 2.78 16.88 -14.54
N PRO A 127 3.13 18.17 -14.32
CA PRO A 127 2.26 19.25 -14.76
C PRO A 127 2.03 19.14 -16.26
N PRO A 128 0.83 19.44 -16.77
CA PRO A 128 0.58 19.47 -18.22
C PRO A 128 1.64 20.38 -18.85
N ILE A 129 2.34 19.85 -19.85
CA ILE A 129 3.38 20.60 -20.56
C ILE A 129 2.69 21.84 -21.13
N SER A 130 2.94 23.00 -20.54
CA SER A 130 2.68 24.25 -21.25
C SER A 130 3.45 24.13 -22.57
N HIS A 131 2.82 24.37 -23.71
CA HIS A 131 3.36 24.24 -25.06
C HIS A 131 4.59 25.14 -25.30
N SER A 132 5.62 25.05 -24.46
CA SER A 132 6.91 25.65 -24.71
C SER A 132 7.70 24.65 -25.57
N LEU A 133 8.05 25.09 -26.75
CA LEU A 133 8.81 24.35 -27.77
C LEU A 133 10.27 24.02 -27.38
N LEU A 134 10.58 24.00 -26.09
CA LEU A 134 11.92 23.66 -25.59
C LEU A 134 11.96 22.19 -25.15
N PRO A 135 12.97 21.42 -25.59
CA PRO A 135 13.15 20.06 -25.12
C PRO A 135 13.37 20.04 -23.60
N ILE A 136 12.51 19.33 -22.89
CA ILE A 136 12.67 19.11 -21.44
C ILE A 136 13.91 18.22 -21.27
N PRO A 137 14.90 18.61 -20.46
CA PRO A 137 16.01 17.72 -20.13
C PRO A 137 15.46 16.43 -19.49
N SER A 138 15.97 15.29 -19.89
CA SER A 138 15.59 13.96 -19.40
C SER A 138 15.82 13.76 -17.89
N HIS A 139 16.27 14.78 -17.18
CA HIS A 139 16.50 14.85 -15.74
C HIS A 139 15.92 16.15 -15.16
N SER A 140 14.61 16.39 -15.37
CA SER A 140 13.95 17.47 -14.61
C SER A 140 13.98 17.08 -13.12
N LEU A 141 14.74 17.84 -12.33
CA LEU A 141 14.69 17.76 -10.87
C LEU A 141 13.23 18.00 -10.42
N PRO A 142 12.72 17.22 -9.45
CA PRO A 142 11.40 17.47 -8.91
C PRO A 142 11.32 18.92 -8.43
N LEU A 143 10.22 19.58 -8.75
CA LEU A 143 9.96 20.92 -8.22
C LEU A 143 10.06 20.89 -6.69
N PRO A 144 10.68 21.88 -6.03
CA PRO A 144 10.65 21.96 -4.57
C PRO A 144 9.19 21.93 -4.11
N ASN A 145 8.85 21.02 -3.21
CA ASN A 145 7.51 20.69 -2.70
C ASN A 145 6.64 19.75 -3.57
N SER A 146 7.18 19.07 -4.57
CA SER A 146 6.44 17.96 -5.21
C SER A 146 6.33 16.77 -4.27
N PRO A 147 5.15 16.13 -4.15
CA PRO A 147 5.00 14.95 -3.31
C PRO A 147 5.85 13.78 -3.83
N THR A 148 6.24 12.91 -2.94
CA THR A 148 6.90 11.66 -3.33
C THR A 148 5.87 10.70 -3.95
N LEU A 149 6.22 10.11 -5.09
CA LEU A 149 5.43 9.04 -5.70
C LEU A 149 5.83 7.70 -5.09
N LYS A 150 4.85 6.96 -4.57
CA LYS A 150 5.03 5.66 -3.96
C LYS A 150 4.32 4.57 -4.76
N ALA A 151 4.99 3.43 -4.95
CA ALA A 151 4.38 2.20 -5.43
C ALA A 151 4.16 1.22 -4.27
N SER A 152 3.17 0.33 -4.37
CA SER A 152 2.95 -0.75 -3.42
C SER A 152 2.87 -2.10 -4.12
N VAL A 153 3.53 -3.10 -3.52
CA VAL A 153 3.58 -4.47 -4.00
C VAL A 153 3.24 -5.39 -2.82
N PRO A 154 2.32 -6.35 -2.99
CA PRO A 154 2.09 -7.33 -1.93
C PRO A 154 3.33 -8.20 -1.75
N GLY A 155 3.70 -8.45 -0.51
CA GLY A 155 4.81 -9.34 -0.20
C GLY A 155 4.48 -10.81 -0.47
N PRO A 156 5.51 -11.69 -0.52
CA PRO A 156 5.34 -13.08 -0.93
C PRO A 156 4.38 -13.87 -0.06
N TYR A 157 4.39 -13.65 1.26
CA TYR A 157 3.50 -14.37 2.17
C TYR A 157 2.05 -13.96 1.99
N THR A 158 1.79 -12.67 1.74
CA THR A 158 0.45 -12.17 1.42
C THR A 158 -0.04 -12.70 0.07
N LEU A 159 0.79 -12.69 -0.96
CA LEU A 159 0.45 -13.28 -2.27
C LEU A 159 0.12 -14.78 -2.17
N ALA A 160 0.87 -15.55 -1.38
CA ALA A 160 0.60 -16.98 -1.19
C ALA A 160 -0.77 -17.27 -0.54
N GLY A 161 -1.39 -16.26 0.08
CA GLY A 161 -2.57 -16.46 0.94
C GLY A 161 -3.83 -17.01 0.27
N ARG A 162 -3.96 -16.87 -1.05
CA ARG A 162 -5.11 -17.33 -1.83
C ARG A 162 -4.78 -18.47 -2.80
N LEU A 163 -3.53 -18.95 -2.77
CA LEU A 163 -3.12 -20.12 -3.56
C LEU A 163 -3.36 -21.39 -2.75
N LEU A 164 -3.82 -22.43 -3.44
CA LEU A 164 -3.92 -23.78 -2.88
C LEU A 164 -2.58 -24.48 -3.02
N PRO A 165 -2.02 -25.05 -1.95
CA PRO A 165 -0.84 -25.89 -2.01
C PRO A 165 -1.02 -27.03 -3.02
N ASN A 166 0.08 -27.38 -3.68
CA ASN A 166 0.14 -28.54 -4.57
C ASN A 166 1.45 -29.33 -4.32
N PRO A 167 1.40 -30.38 -3.47
CA PRO A 167 2.59 -31.16 -3.13
C PRO A 167 3.26 -31.81 -4.33
N ASP A 168 2.51 -32.20 -5.36
CA ASP A 168 3.04 -32.87 -6.56
C ASP A 168 3.94 -31.95 -7.39
N LEU A 169 3.77 -30.63 -7.24
CA LEU A 169 4.61 -29.61 -7.86
C LEU A 169 5.68 -29.05 -6.92
N GLY A 170 5.86 -29.64 -5.73
CA GLY A 170 6.83 -29.16 -4.75
C GLY A 170 6.31 -28.00 -3.87
N TYR A 171 5.02 -27.75 -3.83
CA TYR A 171 4.37 -26.73 -2.99
C TYR A 171 3.47 -27.36 -1.93
N PRO A 172 4.02 -28.07 -0.91
CA PRO A 172 3.23 -28.80 0.08
C PRO A 172 2.42 -27.91 1.01
N ASP A 173 2.81 -26.66 1.18
CA ASP A 173 2.18 -25.71 2.08
C ASP A 173 2.30 -24.25 1.59
N ARG A 174 1.73 -23.32 2.37
CA ARG A 174 1.81 -21.88 2.07
C ARG A 174 3.24 -21.35 2.08
N TRP A 175 4.11 -21.91 2.91
CA TRP A 175 5.51 -21.45 3.00
C TRP A 175 6.30 -21.80 1.75
N ALA A 176 6.11 -22.99 1.20
CA ALA A 176 6.71 -23.37 -0.07
C ALA A 176 6.25 -22.45 -1.22
N LEU A 177 4.96 -22.09 -1.23
CA LEU A 177 4.42 -21.09 -2.17
C LEU A 177 5.04 -19.71 -1.95
N THR A 178 5.23 -19.31 -0.69
CA THR A 178 5.87 -18.03 -0.33
C THR A 178 7.31 -17.97 -0.84
N GLU A 179 8.07 -19.04 -0.65
CA GLU A 179 9.44 -19.15 -1.17
C GLU A 179 9.51 -19.08 -2.71
N ALA A 180 8.56 -19.71 -3.40
CA ALA A 180 8.47 -19.64 -4.85
C ALA A 180 8.09 -18.24 -5.37
N LEU A 181 7.30 -17.49 -4.62
CA LEU A 181 6.88 -16.13 -4.98
C LEU A 181 7.94 -15.07 -4.65
N LEU A 182 8.82 -15.31 -3.67
CA LEU A 182 9.86 -14.36 -3.27
C LEU A 182 10.68 -13.82 -4.47
N PRO A 183 11.27 -14.67 -5.35
CA PRO A 183 12.06 -14.15 -6.47
C PRO A 183 11.22 -13.36 -7.48
N LEU A 184 9.90 -13.59 -7.57
CA LEU A 184 9.01 -12.83 -8.44
C LEU A 184 8.81 -11.42 -7.90
N VAL A 185 8.49 -11.31 -6.60
CA VAL A 185 8.33 -10.01 -5.92
C VAL A 185 9.66 -9.24 -5.93
N ARG A 186 10.78 -9.89 -5.63
CA ARG A 186 12.10 -9.25 -5.65
C ARG A 186 12.41 -8.62 -7.01
N ARG A 187 12.17 -9.34 -8.11
CA ARG A 187 12.37 -8.81 -9.48
C ARG A 187 11.48 -7.61 -9.76
N GLU A 188 10.24 -7.63 -9.29
CA GLU A 188 9.35 -6.48 -9.45
C GLU A 188 9.86 -5.25 -8.67
N LEU A 189 10.36 -5.44 -7.45
CA LEU A 189 10.97 -4.36 -6.65
C LEU A 189 12.23 -3.78 -7.36
N GLU A 190 13.09 -4.64 -7.89
CA GLU A 190 14.28 -4.23 -8.67
C GLU A 190 13.88 -3.42 -9.91
N ALA A 191 12.84 -3.86 -10.61
CA ALA A 191 12.33 -3.17 -11.79
C ALA A 191 11.69 -1.81 -11.45
N LEU A 192 10.99 -1.69 -10.33
CA LEU A 192 10.48 -0.41 -9.82
C LEU A 192 11.62 0.56 -9.50
N VAL A 193 12.69 0.08 -8.84
CA VAL A 193 13.89 0.91 -8.58
C VAL A 193 14.54 1.35 -9.89
N ALA A 194 14.66 0.45 -10.87
CA ALA A 194 15.19 0.77 -12.18
C ALA A 194 14.32 1.80 -12.93
N ALA A 195 12.99 1.80 -12.70
CA ALA A 195 12.05 2.79 -13.22
C ALA A 195 12.09 4.13 -12.45
N GLY A 196 12.97 4.27 -11.44
CA GLY A 196 13.12 5.49 -10.67
C GLY A 196 12.17 5.63 -9.48
N CYS A 197 11.57 4.54 -9.01
CA CYS A 197 10.72 4.54 -7.83
C CYS A 197 11.56 4.81 -6.57
N ARG A 198 11.26 5.94 -5.91
CA ARG A 198 12.01 6.40 -4.72
C ARG A 198 11.44 5.88 -3.41
N GLU A 199 10.21 5.39 -3.43
CA GLU A 199 9.53 4.85 -2.26
C GLU A 199 8.63 3.69 -2.68
N VAL A 200 8.80 2.55 -2.06
CA VAL A 200 8.01 1.35 -2.32
C VAL A 200 7.50 0.76 -1.01
N SER A 201 6.23 0.39 -0.97
CA SER A 201 5.66 -0.38 0.13
C SER A 201 5.62 -1.85 -0.24
N VAL A 202 6.15 -2.70 0.63
CA VAL A 202 5.97 -4.15 0.57
C VAL A 202 4.90 -4.52 1.59
N ASP A 203 3.70 -4.79 1.10
CA ASP A 203 2.51 -4.94 1.93
C ASP A 203 2.34 -6.38 2.41
N GLU A 204 2.44 -6.57 3.72
CA GLU A 204 2.32 -7.89 4.36
C GLU A 204 1.22 -7.95 5.44
N PRO A 205 -0.03 -7.56 5.12
CA PRO A 205 -1.13 -7.67 6.08
C PRO A 205 -1.37 -9.09 6.56
N SER A 206 -1.04 -10.10 5.75
CA SER A 206 -1.16 -11.48 6.18
C SER A 206 -0.19 -11.85 7.31
N MET A 207 0.99 -11.23 7.39
CA MET A 207 1.91 -11.49 8.50
C MET A 207 1.30 -11.04 9.82
N SER A 208 0.68 -9.85 9.86
CA SER A 208 -0.03 -9.37 11.06
C SER A 208 -1.21 -10.27 11.43
N CYS A 209 -1.99 -10.69 10.43
CA CYS A 209 -3.17 -11.52 10.65
C CYS A 209 -2.83 -12.93 11.16
N TYR A 210 -1.62 -13.44 10.90
CA TYR A 210 -1.22 -14.80 11.24
C TYR A 210 -0.09 -14.89 12.26
N ALA A 211 0.47 -13.78 12.76
CA ALA A 211 1.56 -13.76 13.74
C ALA A 211 1.25 -14.50 15.05
N TYR A 212 -0.03 -14.68 15.39
CA TYR A 212 -0.44 -15.43 16.58
C TYR A 212 -0.34 -16.96 16.45
N LYS A 213 -0.12 -17.49 15.24
CA LYS A 213 -0.02 -18.95 14.95
C LYS A 213 1.25 -19.35 14.21
N GLU A 214 1.95 -18.40 13.62
CA GLU A 214 3.16 -18.65 12.87
C GLU A 214 4.38 -18.15 13.68
N ASP A 215 5.56 -18.66 13.38
CA ASP A 215 6.79 -18.10 13.97
C ASP A 215 7.09 -16.73 13.34
N PRO A 216 7.05 -15.64 14.11
CA PRO A 216 7.34 -14.30 13.60
C PRO A 216 8.75 -14.15 13.00
N ARG A 217 9.72 -14.98 13.39
CA ARG A 217 11.09 -14.96 12.85
C ARG A 217 11.14 -15.42 11.39
N ARG A 218 10.26 -16.35 11.00
CA ARG A 218 10.12 -16.75 9.60
C ARG A 218 9.60 -15.60 8.74
N PHE A 219 8.70 -14.78 9.28
CA PHE A 219 8.24 -13.56 8.60
C PHE A 219 9.37 -12.56 8.41
N VAL A 220 10.20 -12.38 9.43
CA VAL A 220 11.38 -11.50 9.35
C VAL A 220 12.35 -11.97 8.28
N ASP A 221 12.66 -13.26 8.24
CA ASP A 221 13.54 -13.83 7.23
C ASP A 221 13.02 -13.58 5.82
N ILE A 222 11.78 -14.01 5.54
CA ILE A 222 11.20 -13.89 4.19
C ILE A 222 11.07 -12.42 3.75
N PHE A 223 10.67 -11.51 4.64
CA PHE A 223 10.58 -10.10 4.36
C PHE A 223 11.94 -9.50 4.01
N ASN A 224 12.93 -9.72 4.88
CA ASN A 224 14.28 -9.18 4.68
C ASN A 224 14.94 -9.70 3.40
N ARG A 225 14.77 -10.99 3.09
CA ARG A 225 15.23 -11.58 1.84
C ARG A 225 14.50 -11.01 0.63
N THR A 226 13.23 -10.68 0.75
CA THR A 226 12.47 -10.08 -0.36
C THR A 226 13.00 -8.70 -0.73
N ILE A 227 13.35 -7.86 0.23
CA ILE A 227 13.80 -6.48 0.00
C ILE A 227 15.31 -6.32 -0.13
N GLU A 228 16.10 -7.37 0.08
CA GLU A 228 17.56 -7.33 0.20
C GLU A 228 18.25 -6.57 -0.95
N THR A 229 17.81 -6.78 -2.18
CA THR A 229 18.44 -6.20 -3.37
C THR A 229 18.09 -4.73 -3.61
N VAL A 230 17.07 -4.21 -2.91
CA VAL A 230 16.61 -2.82 -3.06
C VAL A 230 16.86 -1.96 -1.80
N THR A 231 17.27 -2.58 -0.69
CA THR A 231 17.63 -1.88 0.54
C THR A 231 18.75 -0.86 0.27
N GLY A 232 18.57 0.38 0.71
CA GLY A 232 19.50 1.50 0.49
C GLY A 232 19.47 2.10 -0.92
N ARG A 233 18.68 1.54 -1.86
CA ARG A 233 18.50 2.05 -3.23
C ARG A 233 17.18 2.80 -3.41
N THR A 234 16.19 2.46 -2.62
CA THR A 234 14.89 3.14 -2.51
C THR A 234 14.47 3.13 -1.06
N ARG A 235 13.53 4.00 -0.67
CA ARG A 235 12.91 3.93 0.65
C ARG A 235 11.92 2.76 0.66
N VAL A 236 12.15 1.80 1.54
CA VAL A 236 11.30 0.61 1.71
C VAL A 236 10.37 0.82 2.90
N CYS A 237 9.08 0.82 2.62
CA CYS A 237 8.01 0.84 3.61
C CYS A 237 7.40 -0.56 3.73
N THR A 238 6.77 -0.86 4.86
CA THR A 238 5.90 -2.02 4.98
C THR A 238 4.56 -1.64 5.60
N HIS A 239 3.52 -2.37 5.24
CA HIS A 239 2.17 -2.18 5.77
C HIS A 239 1.71 -3.41 6.55
N LEU A 240 1.49 -3.23 7.84
CA LEU A 240 1.03 -4.23 8.78
C LEU A 240 -0.33 -3.83 9.33
N CYS A 241 -1.39 -4.44 8.80
CA CYS A 241 -2.76 -4.23 9.27
C CYS A 241 -3.45 -5.56 9.52
N PHE A 242 -4.65 -5.50 10.05
CA PHE A 242 -5.47 -6.68 10.34
C PHE A 242 -6.52 -6.97 9.24
N GLY A 243 -6.27 -6.44 8.04
CA GLY A 243 -7.16 -6.54 6.90
C GLY A 243 -8.30 -5.51 6.96
N ASN A 244 -8.91 -5.29 5.81
CA ASN A 244 -10.05 -4.38 5.65
C ASN A 244 -11.10 -5.02 4.73
N TYR A 245 -11.63 -6.19 5.11
CA TYR A 245 -12.68 -6.84 4.34
C TYR A 245 -14.05 -6.31 4.78
N LYS A 246 -14.70 -5.52 3.93
CA LYS A 246 -16.00 -4.89 4.23
C LYS A 246 -16.00 -4.16 5.58
N ALA A 247 -14.99 -3.32 5.80
CA ALA A 247 -14.77 -2.59 7.04
C ALA A 247 -14.58 -3.50 8.28
N ARG A 248 -14.09 -4.74 8.09
CA ARG A 248 -13.81 -5.67 9.20
C ARG A 248 -12.38 -6.18 9.14
N ALA A 249 -11.80 -6.40 10.31
CA ALA A 249 -10.54 -7.10 10.44
C ALA A 249 -10.70 -8.59 10.08
N VAL A 250 -9.66 -9.18 9.50
CA VAL A 250 -9.62 -10.61 9.11
C VAL A 250 -9.07 -11.48 10.23
N GLY A 251 -8.22 -10.93 11.10
CA GLY A 251 -7.57 -11.63 12.20
C GLY A 251 -7.70 -10.91 13.54
N PRO A 252 -7.15 -11.50 14.62
CA PRO A 252 -7.06 -10.83 15.90
C PRO A 252 -6.32 -9.49 15.78
N ARG A 253 -6.90 -8.42 16.31
CA ARG A 253 -6.32 -7.08 16.23
C ARG A 253 -5.33 -6.82 17.37
N GLN A 254 -4.19 -7.53 17.37
CA GLN A 254 -3.14 -7.42 18.37
C GLN A 254 -1.78 -7.32 17.69
N LEU A 255 -0.99 -6.33 18.06
CA LEU A 255 0.38 -6.15 17.55
C LEU A 255 1.40 -7.00 18.34
N ALA A 256 1.13 -7.25 19.62
CA ALA A 256 2.04 -7.98 20.50
C ALA A 256 2.61 -9.29 19.92
N PRO A 257 1.86 -10.15 19.20
CA PRO A 257 2.42 -11.37 18.62
C PRO A 257 3.54 -11.15 17.60
N MET A 258 3.64 -9.97 17.00
CA MET A 258 4.70 -9.62 16.04
C MET A 258 5.98 -9.18 16.72
N PHE A 259 5.89 -8.65 17.92
CA PHE A 259 7.00 -8.03 18.61
C PHE A 259 7.58 -8.92 19.72
N PRO A 260 8.93 -8.88 19.96
CA PRO A 260 9.89 -7.95 19.36
C PRO A 260 10.41 -8.36 17.95
N ALA A 261 10.05 -9.53 17.41
CA ALA A 261 10.68 -10.07 16.21
C ALA A 261 10.67 -9.09 15.02
N PHE A 262 9.55 -8.42 14.76
CA PHE A 262 9.41 -7.50 13.62
C PHE A 262 10.28 -6.22 13.72
N LEU A 263 10.89 -5.96 14.89
CA LEU A 263 11.92 -4.92 15.00
C LEU A 263 13.18 -5.22 14.18
N ASP A 264 13.33 -6.46 13.72
CA ASP A 264 14.43 -6.88 12.86
C ASP A 264 14.12 -6.80 11.36
N PHE A 265 12.96 -6.24 10.97
CA PHE A 265 12.70 -5.84 9.58
C PHE A 265 13.69 -4.76 9.15
N LYS A 266 14.33 -4.96 7.99
CA LYS A 266 15.30 -4.02 7.40
C LYS A 266 14.63 -2.95 6.53
N CYS A 267 13.44 -2.52 6.91
CA CYS A 267 12.71 -1.45 6.23
C CYS A 267 13.07 -0.06 6.78
N ASP A 268 12.82 0.98 5.98
CA ASP A 268 13.00 2.39 6.39
C ASP A 268 11.79 2.91 7.15
N GLU A 269 10.61 2.31 6.92
CA GLU A 269 9.35 2.71 7.53
C GLU A 269 8.46 1.48 7.81
N MET A 270 7.97 1.39 9.04
CA MET A 270 7.03 0.36 9.45
C MET A 270 5.67 0.98 9.76
N HIS A 271 4.68 0.67 8.92
CA HIS A 271 3.31 1.09 9.15
C HIS A 271 2.54 0.08 9.99
N VAL A 272 1.85 0.59 11.02
CA VAL A 272 1.01 -0.21 11.93
C VAL A 272 -0.38 0.41 12.09
N GLU A 273 -1.41 -0.44 12.02
CA GLU A 273 -2.81 -0.07 12.25
C GLU A 273 -3.04 0.28 13.72
N MET A 274 -3.53 1.50 14.02
CA MET A 274 -3.73 1.98 15.39
C MET A 274 -5.13 2.60 15.63
N ALA A 275 -5.67 3.38 14.67
CA ALA A 275 -6.89 4.16 14.89
C ALA A 275 -8.12 3.28 15.11
N SER A 276 -8.30 2.22 14.34
CA SER A 276 -9.41 1.25 14.49
C SER A 276 -9.36 0.45 15.80
N ARG A 277 -8.26 0.59 16.54
CA ARG A 277 -7.98 -0.07 17.82
C ARG A 277 -7.93 0.91 18.99
N GLU A 278 -8.44 2.12 18.79
CA GLU A 278 -8.45 3.19 19.82
C GLU A 278 -7.05 3.51 20.37
N PHE A 279 -6.01 3.26 19.56
CA PHE A 279 -4.60 3.45 19.90
C PHE A 279 -4.15 2.54 21.07
N ALA A 280 -4.65 1.33 21.14
CA ALA A 280 -4.07 0.29 21.98
C ALA A 280 -2.61 0.02 21.56
N GLU A 281 -1.76 -0.33 22.52
CA GLU A 281 -0.35 -0.68 22.33
C GLU A 281 0.51 0.48 21.76
N LEU A 282 0.20 1.76 22.10
CA LEU A 282 0.99 2.94 21.69
C LEU A 282 2.47 2.86 22.09
N GLU A 283 2.78 2.13 23.16
CA GLU A 283 4.14 1.90 23.63
C GLU A 283 5.05 1.24 22.59
N LEU A 284 4.48 0.52 21.62
CA LEU A 284 5.23 -0.09 20.52
C LEU A 284 5.83 0.93 19.56
N ILE A 285 5.34 2.16 19.54
CA ILE A 285 5.92 3.25 18.74
C ILE A 285 7.39 3.46 19.11
N THR A 286 7.73 3.41 20.42
CA THR A 286 9.10 3.64 20.89
C THR A 286 10.11 2.65 20.33
N PRO A 287 9.94 1.32 20.46
CA PRO A 287 10.89 0.38 19.89
C PRO A 287 10.92 0.42 18.35
N ILE A 288 9.81 0.65 17.68
CA ILE A 288 9.78 0.81 16.22
C ILE A 288 10.60 2.04 15.81
N ALA A 289 10.35 3.20 16.41
CA ALA A 289 11.02 4.46 16.08
C ALA A 289 12.54 4.44 16.34
N ARG A 290 13.04 3.53 17.18
CA ARG A 290 14.48 3.30 17.36
C ARG A 290 15.12 2.55 16.19
N ARG A 291 14.36 1.83 15.38
CA ARG A 291 14.86 1.01 14.26
C ARG A 291 14.62 1.67 12.91
N CYS A 292 13.38 2.10 12.66
CA CYS A 292 12.95 2.72 11.41
C CYS A 292 11.94 3.83 11.72
N ASP A 293 11.40 4.50 10.71
CA ASP A 293 10.30 5.44 10.95
C ASP A 293 9.03 4.67 11.31
N ALA A 294 8.34 5.14 12.35
CA ALA A 294 7.06 4.60 12.77
C ALA A 294 5.93 5.30 12.01
N ALA A 295 5.33 4.60 11.05
CA ALA A 295 4.16 5.09 10.35
C ALA A 295 2.90 4.62 11.08
N ILE A 296 2.13 5.56 11.60
CA ILE A 296 0.99 5.29 12.46
C ILE A 296 -0.30 5.49 11.69
N GLY A 297 -1.12 4.44 11.66
CA GLY A 297 -2.50 4.53 11.21
C GLY A 297 -3.28 5.45 12.14
N ILE A 298 -3.62 6.67 11.64
CA ILE A 298 -4.24 7.71 12.46
C ILE A 298 -5.69 7.98 12.05
N ILE A 299 -6.10 7.43 10.92
CA ILE A 299 -7.45 7.47 10.37
C ILE A 299 -8.03 6.05 10.41
N ASP A 300 -9.19 5.88 11.05
CA ASP A 300 -9.92 4.62 11.02
C ASP A 300 -10.69 4.49 9.70
N VAL A 301 -10.21 3.60 8.83
CA VAL A 301 -10.85 3.32 7.53
C VAL A 301 -12.04 2.37 7.64
N LYS A 302 -12.29 1.80 8.80
CA LYS A 302 -13.39 0.87 9.11
C LYS A 302 -14.57 1.57 9.76
N SER A 303 -14.42 2.86 10.08
CA SER A 303 -15.44 3.70 10.70
C SER A 303 -16.05 4.72 9.73
N TYR A 304 -17.35 4.93 9.86
CA TYR A 304 -18.05 6.02 9.15
C TYR A 304 -17.83 7.41 9.79
N TYR A 305 -17.21 7.45 10.97
CA TYR A 305 -16.85 8.71 11.60
C TYR A 305 -15.78 9.43 10.79
N LEU A 306 -15.99 10.71 10.53
CA LEU A 306 -15.01 11.58 9.90
C LEU A 306 -14.22 12.28 10.99
N GLU A 307 -13.00 11.83 11.22
CA GLU A 307 -12.09 12.47 12.18
C GLU A 307 -11.90 13.94 11.83
N THR A 308 -12.09 14.82 12.81
CA THR A 308 -11.81 16.25 12.65
C THR A 308 -10.30 16.52 12.70
N PRO A 309 -9.82 17.67 12.18
CA PRO A 309 -8.41 18.06 12.36
C PRO A 309 -7.97 18.11 13.83
N ASP A 310 -8.89 18.42 14.77
CA ASP A 310 -8.58 18.42 16.20
C ASP A 310 -8.47 17.02 16.77
N ASP A 311 -9.28 16.06 16.30
CA ASP A 311 -9.11 14.65 16.65
C ASP A 311 -7.73 14.15 16.21
N ILE A 312 -7.35 14.45 14.98
CA ILE A 312 -6.05 14.09 14.43
C ILE A 312 -4.91 14.71 15.25
N ALA A 313 -4.96 16.01 15.50
CA ALA A 313 -3.94 16.70 16.29
C ALA A 313 -3.80 16.11 17.70
N ARG A 314 -4.92 15.77 18.33
CA ARG A 314 -4.92 15.10 19.64
C ARG A 314 -4.25 13.70 19.57
N ARG A 315 -4.54 12.92 18.53
CA ARG A 315 -3.93 11.60 18.29
C ARG A 315 -2.42 11.71 18.05
N ILE A 316 -1.98 12.70 17.25
CA ILE A 316 -0.55 12.98 17.00
C ILE A 316 0.19 13.30 18.31
N ARG A 317 -0.36 14.18 19.15
CA ARG A 317 0.27 14.54 20.44
C ARG A 317 0.43 13.32 21.36
N ARG A 318 -0.52 12.36 21.31
CA ARG A 318 -0.36 11.07 22.01
C ARG A 318 0.83 10.28 21.46
N CYS A 319 1.01 10.22 20.14
CA CYS A 319 2.15 9.52 19.51
C CYS A 319 3.49 10.19 19.84
N LEU A 320 3.52 11.52 19.91
CA LEU A 320 4.73 12.31 20.28
C LEU A 320 5.26 12.02 21.68
N ALA A 321 4.44 11.44 22.58
CA ALA A 321 4.92 10.96 23.87
C ALA A 321 5.84 9.73 23.77
N PHE A 322 5.86 9.03 22.60
CA PHE A 322 6.57 7.76 22.39
C PHE A 322 7.72 7.87 21.39
N ALA A 323 7.74 8.89 20.53
CA ALA A 323 8.81 9.11 19.56
C ALA A 323 8.90 10.58 19.15
N PRO A 324 10.10 11.07 18.76
CA PRO A 324 10.28 12.42 18.25
C PRO A 324 9.62 12.58 16.87
N ALA A 325 9.28 13.84 16.53
CA ALA A 325 8.51 14.16 15.33
C ALA A 325 9.17 13.71 14.01
N ASP A 326 10.49 13.70 13.98
CA ASP A 326 11.29 13.25 12.81
C ASP A 326 11.26 11.72 12.61
N ARG A 327 10.78 10.95 13.59
CA ARG A 327 10.62 9.49 13.51
C ARG A 327 9.16 9.05 13.31
N LEU A 328 8.23 9.99 13.22
CA LEU A 328 6.80 9.72 13.03
C LEU A 328 6.35 10.03 11.60
N VAL A 329 5.54 9.14 11.06
CA VAL A 329 4.81 9.29 9.80
C VAL A 329 3.34 9.00 10.08
N PHE A 330 2.42 9.65 9.38
CA PHE A 330 0.99 9.46 9.59
C PHE A 330 0.29 9.04 8.31
N ALA A 331 -0.56 8.02 8.43
CA ALA A 331 -1.32 7.44 7.35
C ALA A 331 -2.72 7.01 7.82
N PRO A 332 -3.65 6.67 6.92
CA PRO A 332 -4.80 5.85 7.28
C PRO A 332 -4.37 4.45 7.77
N ASP A 333 -5.19 3.80 8.58
CA ASP A 333 -4.94 2.44 9.11
C ASP A 333 -4.71 1.39 8.02
N CYS A 334 -5.34 1.57 6.87
CA CYS A 334 -5.29 0.67 5.73
C CYS A 334 -5.62 1.46 4.45
N GLY A 335 -5.69 0.79 3.30
CA GLY A 335 -6.22 1.38 2.08
C GLY A 335 -7.65 1.89 2.25
N LEU A 336 -7.98 2.98 1.56
CA LEU A 336 -9.27 3.67 1.64
C LEU A 336 -10.33 3.13 0.67
N SER A 337 -10.01 2.16 -0.17
CA SER A 337 -10.87 1.70 -1.28
C SER A 337 -12.29 1.28 -0.87
N GLN A 338 -12.51 0.89 0.39
CA GLN A 338 -13.85 0.57 0.90
C GLN A 338 -14.61 1.75 1.52
N THR A 339 -13.95 2.89 1.63
CA THR A 339 -14.57 4.13 2.10
C THR A 339 -15.23 4.84 0.92
N ALA A 340 -16.40 5.40 1.09
CA ALA A 340 -16.98 6.24 0.04
C ALA A 340 -16.02 7.37 -0.35
N ARG A 341 -15.83 7.64 -1.64
CA ARG A 341 -14.79 8.58 -2.13
C ARG A 341 -14.89 9.96 -1.49
N TRP A 342 -16.09 10.52 -1.32
CA TRP A 342 -16.27 11.81 -0.67
C TRP A 342 -15.78 11.81 0.78
N ALA A 343 -15.99 10.70 1.50
CA ALA A 343 -15.51 10.54 2.87
C ALA A 343 -13.99 10.33 2.91
N ALA A 344 -13.42 9.55 1.97
CA ALA A 344 -11.99 9.38 1.84
C ALA A 344 -11.27 10.72 1.60
N LYS A 345 -11.79 11.56 0.69
CA LYS A 345 -11.28 12.93 0.47
C LYS A 345 -11.27 13.75 1.75
N GLN A 346 -12.38 13.74 2.47
CA GLN A 346 -12.51 14.52 3.70
C GLN A 346 -11.60 14.01 4.80
N LYS A 347 -11.47 12.68 4.96
CA LYS A 347 -10.55 12.06 5.92
C LYS A 347 -9.10 12.44 5.65
N LEU A 348 -8.64 12.37 4.39
CA LEU A 348 -7.28 12.76 4.01
C LEU A 348 -7.03 14.25 4.26
N LYS A 349 -7.97 15.11 3.87
CA LYS A 349 -7.87 16.55 4.11
C LYS A 349 -7.77 16.86 5.60
N ASN A 350 -8.64 16.28 6.41
CA ASN A 350 -8.63 16.46 7.87
C ASN A 350 -7.34 15.93 8.50
N MET A 351 -6.80 14.82 7.98
CA MET A 351 -5.52 14.27 8.43
C MET A 351 -4.38 15.27 8.20
N VAL A 352 -4.25 15.79 6.99
CA VAL A 352 -3.19 16.76 6.66
C VAL A 352 -3.36 18.06 7.44
N GLU A 353 -4.58 18.56 7.59
CA GLU A 353 -4.87 19.76 8.40
C GLU A 353 -4.49 19.55 9.88
N GLY A 354 -4.80 18.38 10.45
CA GLY A 354 -4.41 18.03 11.82
C GLY A 354 -2.89 17.95 11.98
N VAL A 355 -2.19 17.36 11.01
CA VAL A 355 -0.72 17.33 10.99
C VAL A 355 -0.14 18.73 10.90
N ARG A 356 -0.67 19.59 10.02
CA ARG A 356 -0.22 21.00 9.89
C ARG A 356 -0.39 21.79 11.19
N LYS A 357 -1.46 21.56 11.94
CA LYS A 357 -1.64 22.18 13.27
C LYS A 357 -0.50 21.81 14.20
N VAL A 358 -0.15 20.53 14.29
CA VAL A 358 0.91 20.08 15.19
C VAL A 358 2.29 20.50 14.69
N ARG A 359 2.56 20.46 13.37
CA ARG A 359 3.81 21.02 12.82
C ARG A 359 3.99 22.48 13.22
N LYS A 360 2.93 23.30 13.10
CA LYS A 360 2.97 24.72 13.52
C LYS A 360 3.24 24.89 15.02
N GLU A 361 2.66 24.05 15.88
CA GLU A 361 2.88 24.05 17.33
C GLU A 361 4.35 23.72 17.68
N LEU A 362 4.97 22.82 16.91
CA LEU A 362 6.35 22.39 17.11
C LEU A 362 7.38 23.32 16.43
N GLY A 363 6.95 24.22 15.56
CA GLY A 363 7.83 25.09 14.77
C GLY A 363 8.59 24.37 13.64
N VAL A 364 8.00 23.29 13.08
CA VAL A 364 8.59 22.44 12.03
C VAL A 364 7.71 22.35 10.80
#